data_321cdd97f67c8e746260fbc38a3f2a38
#
_entry.id   321cdd97f67c8e746260fbc38a3f2a38
#
_cell.length_a   1.000
_cell.length_b   1.000
_cell.length_c   1.000
_cell.angle_alpha   90.00
_cell.angle_beta   90.00
_cell.angle_gamma   90.00
#
_symmetry.space_group_name_H-M   'P 1'
#
loop_
_entity.id
_entity.type
_entity.pdbx_description
1 polymer ?
#
loop_
_entity_poly.entity_id
_entity_poly.type
_entity_poly.pdbx_seq_one_letter_code
_entity_poly.pdbx_strand_id
1 'polypeptide(L)'
;MARRSISSVLPQDIASVGGFLGQRFQANLKNRLKDPLLGEEFVRLHERKRQPFLQWTRTYDDWFWLGEQVGKWLDAAAYTALIADDQALLNKINQVIERLAQSQEEDGYLGITVRWHRNPVRGMELYEMYYVLHGLLVCADLLDNQLALETARRLGDYIIRTWGTESGQFPLVGRFPGNGHDGGEGTLILEPIVLLGQQTGDERYLAWSEKTLGMWDKWLAAYPESTHTCDYTSMKQFAAGDKDVYELRENIHAHTFHMTLLGLAALYNTTGKEEYRDIVLGSVDRLADEWVFFTGGMSSTERYVPRRFYHPRNQIEVCPQHTWILLLDQALQWTGQARYAAEIERDLFNHFLAAQLADGSNWSYFTPLNGHAQEPMGPNCCNAAGHRIAGRLPTYLYGLRGNAPAVLLYSASEAVLDAPDLPSLTLRQETNFPSSGEIILHVDPAQPADFALHLRIPPYADGATAQIGSDQPISAPTGDFLVIEREWQPGDMVKLSLPFSVTCQANDTQLALVRGPLVYAYFQDAQPDPVVFHYHRGQYPEDVNLHLDPAQPGQGVREEAAAEELLGPALRVRGSIQTRAPIFATAEGNAQLPAQEEKDFVLLPFANQGAVQGEYGVFLKYR
;
A
#
# COMPACT_ATOMS: atom_id res chain seq x y z
N MET A 1 4.30 -24.48 -10.98
CA MET A 1 4.43 -23.00 -10.85
C MET A 1 3.31 -22.33 -11.64
N ALA A 2 2.70 -21.30 -11.06
CA ALA A 2 1.66 -20.54 -11.74
C ALA A 2 2.21 -19.81 -12.98
N ARG A 3 1.38 -19.68 -14.02
CA ARG A 3 1.72 -18.90 -15.21
C ARG A 3 1.53 -17.41 -14.89
N ARG A 4 2.57 -16.61 -15.11
CA ARG A 4 2.49 -15.14 -14.97
C ARG A 4 2.31 -14.51 -16.35
N SER A 5 1.40 -13.54 -16.45
CA SER A 5 1.20 -12.72 -17.64
C SER A 5 2.17 -11.53 -17.68
N ILE A 6 2.50 -10.99 -16.49
CA ILE A 6 3.54 -9.97 -16.31
C ILE A 6 4.48 -10.44 -15.21
N SER A 7 5.78 -10.31 -15.42
CA SER A 7 6.81 -10.48 -14.39
C SER A 7 7.28 -9.12 -13.91
N SER A 8 7.44 -8.94 -12.60
CA SER A 8 8.03 -7.74 -12.03
C SER A 8 9.50 -7.66 -12.39
N VAL A 9 10.02 -6.44 -12.51
CA VAL A 9 11.46 -6.17 -12.60
C VAL A 9 12.12 -6.37 -11.24
N LEU A 10 13.40 -6.68 -11.25
CA LEU A 10 14.18 -6.81 -10.03
C LEU A 10 14.62 -5.41 -9.52
N PRO A 11 14.86 -5.25 -8.22
CA PRO A 11 15.33 -3.97 -7.67
C PRO A 11 16.59 -3.44 -8.36
N GLN A 12 17.55 -4.30 -8.68
CA GLN A 12 18.79 -3.94 -9.36
C GLN A 12 18.61 -3.54 -10.84
N ASP A 13 17.46 -3.83 -11.45
CA ASP A 13 17.15 -3.40 -12.82
C ASP A 13 16.79 -1.91 -12.87
N ILE A 14 16.47 -1.31 -11.71
CA ILE A 14 16.13 0.11 -11.60
C ILE A 14 17.41 0.92 -11.42
N ALA A 15 17.83 1.61 -12.46
CA ALA A 15 19.03 2.45 -12.46
C ALA A 15 18.81 3.80 -11.75
N SER A 16 17.60 4.37 -11.87
CA SER A 16 17.27 5.62 -11.17
C SER A 16 15.76 5.83 -11.04
N VAL A 17 15.39 6.62 -10.04
CA VAL A 17 14.00 7.10 -9.85
C VAL A 17 14.00 8.55 -9.41
N GLY A 18 13.21 9.36 -10.09
CA GLY A 18 13.04 10.79 -9.87
C GLY A 18 11.57 11.20 -9.77
N GLY A 19 11.30 12.48 -9.95
CA GLY A 19 9.95 13.02 -9.80
C GLY A 19 9.38 12.85 -8.41
N PHE A 20 8.06 12.86 -8.28
CA PHE A 20 7.38 12.75 -6.99
C PHE A 20 7.67 11.40 -6.28
N LEU A 21 7.59 10.28 -7.00
CA LEU A 21 7.89 8.97 -6.40
C LEU A 21 9.34 8.87 -5.93
N GLY A 22 10.29 9.40 -6.72
CA GLY A 22 11.70 9.44 -6.35
C GLY A 22 11.96 10.28 -5.11
N GLN A 23 11.29 11.43 -4.96
CA GLN A 23 11.37 12.26 -3.75
C GLN A 23 10.89 11.48 -2.51
N ARG A 24 9.75 10.80 -2.60
CA ARG A 24 9.18 9.98 -1.50
C ARG A 24 10.05 8.77 -1.16
N PHE A 25 10.60 8.10 -2.16
CA PHE A 25 11.57 7.02 -2.00
C PHE A 25 12.84 7.52 -1.30
N GLN A 26 13.44 8.63 -1.76
CA GLN A 26 14.65 9.20 -1.17
C GLN A 26 14.43 9.71 0.26
N ALA A 27 13.27 10.30 0.54
CA ALA A 27 12.89 10.72 1.88
C ALA A 27 12.82 9.52 2.83
N ASN A 28 12.17 8.41 2.41
CA ASN A 28 12.12 7.16 3.17
C ASN A 28 13.53 6.58 3.41
N LEU A 29 14.39 6.56 2.39
CA LEU A 29 15.77 6.08 2.52
C LEU A 29 16.54 6.89 3.56
N LYS A 30 16.56 8.22 3.42
CA LYS A 30 17.41 9.11 4.22
C LYS A 30 16.95 9.23 5.66
N ASN A 31 15.65 9.42 5.87
CA ASN A 31 15.11 9.86 7.15
C ASN A 31 14.39 8.74 7.91
N ARG A 32 14.17 7.56 7.26
CA ARG A 32 13.55 6.39 7.89
C ARG A 32 14.49 5.20 7.94
N LEU A 33 14.93 4.66 6.81
CA LEU A 33 15.69 3.42 6.78
C LEU A 33 17.13 3.59 7.27
N LYS A 34 17.73 4.75 7.02
CA LYS A 34 19.06 5.12 7.51
C LYS A 34 19.09 5.70 8.93
N ASP A 35 17.93 5.90 9.55
CA ASP A 35 17.90 6.29 10.96
C ASP A 35 18.71 5.24 11.77
N PRO A 36 19.79 5.67 12.45
CA PRO A 36 20.66 4.76 13.16
C PRO A 36 19.93 3.98 14.26
N LEU A 37 18.85 4.53 14.80
CA LEU A 37 18.11 3.92 15.90
C LEU A 37 17.20 2.78 15.40
N LEU A 38 16.55 2.91 14.24
CA LEU A 38 15.48 2.00 13.85
C LEU A 38 15.93 0.53 13.72
N GLY A 39 16.89 0.24 12.85
CA GLY A 39 17.33 -1.16 12.68
C GLY A 39 17.94 -1.75 13.96
N GLU A 40 18.70 -0.94 14.71
CA GLU A 40 19.36 -1.39 15.93
C GLU A 40 18.42 -1.57 17.12
N GLU A 41 17.48 -0.66 17.33
CA GLU A 41 16.51 -0.79 18.43
C GLU A 41 15.59 -1.98 18.23
N PHE A 42 15.18 -2.24 17.01
CA PHE A 42 14.28 -3.35 16.72
C PHE A 42 14.95 -4.71 16.97
N VAL A 43 16.21 -4.88 16.58
CA VAL A 43 16.93 -6.14 16.88
C VAL A 43 17.22 -6.30 18.37
N ARG A 44 17.44 -5.22 19.13
CA ARG A 44 17.62 -5.29 20.60
C ARG A 44 16.42 -5.91 21.32
N LEU A 45 15.20 -5.77 20.77
CA LEU A 45 14.03 -6.41 21.35
C LEU A 45 14.15 -7.93 21.31
N HIS A 46 14.69 -8.48 20.23
CA HIS A 46 14.94 -9.91 20.07
C HIS A 46 16.10 -10.40 20.96
N GLU A 47 17.14 -9.58 21.13
CA GLU A 47 18.28 -9.90 22.01
C GLU A 47 17.89 -9.92 23.49
N ARG A 48 17.08 -8.95 23.94
CA ARG A 48 16.74 -8.79 25.36
C ARG A 48 15.58 -9.64 25.83
N LYS A 49 14.70 -10.06 24.93
CA LYS A 49 13.44 -10.77 25.19
C LYS A 49 12.70 -10.29 26.45
N ARG A 50 11.41 -10.13 26.36
CA ARG A 50 10.60 -9.45 27.38
C ARG A 50 9.80 -10.38 28.24
N GLN A 51 9.46 -9.86 29.43
CA GLN A 51 8.42 -10.41 30.30
C GLN A 51 7.17 -9.52 30.20
N PRO A 52 6.21 -9.81 29.30
CA PRO A 52 5.14 -8.88 28.96
C PRO A 52 4.18 -8.57 30.12
N PHE A 53 4.23 -9.29 31.25
CA PHE A 53 3.31 -9.11 32.35
C PHE A 53 3.89 -8.41 33.60
N LEU A 54 5.17 -8.05 33.60
CA LEU A 54 5.81 -7.44 34.77
C LEU A 54 5.94 -5.91 34.69
N GLN A 55 5.61 -5.32 33.54
CA GLN A 55 5.71 -3.88 33.35
C GLN A 55 4.36 -3.31 32.94
N TRP A 56 3.57 -2.89 33.91
CA TRP A 56 2.33 -2.12 33.72
C TRP A 56 2.57 -0.65 33.38
N THR A 57 3.80 -0.24 33.12
CA THR A 57 4.14 1.10 32.70
C THR A 57 3.89 1.25 31.21
N ARG A 58 3.05 2.19 30.82
CA ARG A 58 2.73 2.56 29.42
C ARG A 58 3.92 3.20 28.71
N THR A 59 5.05 2.55 28.73
CA THR A 59 6.20 2.94 27.91
C THR A 59 6.12 2.21 26.58
N TYR A 60 6.75 2.73 25.54
CA TYR A 60 6.88 2.08 24.23
C TYR A 60 7.27 0.60 24.31
N ASP A 61 7.89 0.23 25.39
CA ASP A 61 8.35 -1.12 25.68
C ASP A 61 7.25 -2.13 25.97
N ASP A 62 5.99 -1.72 26.08
CA ASP A 62 4.88 -2.59 26.47
C ASP A 62 3.97 -3.03 25.31
N TRP A 63 4.28 -2.65 24.08
CA TRP A 63 3.51 -3.04 22.90
C TRP A 63 3.81 -4.48 22.52
N PHE A 64 2.78 -5.31 22.39
CA PHE A 64 2.88 -6.75 22.16
C PHE A 64 3.46 -7.13 20.79
N TRP A 65 3.37 -6.26 19.79
CA TRP A 65 3.71 -6.53 18.40
C TRP A 65 4.95 -5.77 17.89
N LEU A 66 5.82 -5.35 18.77
CA LEU A 66 7.04 -4.67 18.36
C LEU A 66 8.06 -5.61 17.69
N GLY A 67 7.94 -6.93 17.89
CA GLY A 67 8.78 -7.92 17.25
C GLY A 67 8.69 -7.93 15.73
N GLU A 68 7.59 -7.44 15.15
CA GLU A 68 7.41 -7.32 13.71
C GLU A 68 8.34 -6.29 13.03
N GLN A 69 8.77 -5.27 13.78
CA GLN A 69 9.42 -4.08 13.23
C GLN A 69 10.72 -4.41 12.49
N VAL A 70 11.53 -5.30 13.03
CA VAL A 70 12.80 -5.68 12.40
C VAL A 70 12.59 -6.38 11.07
N GLY A 71 11.57 -7.24 10.96
CA GLY A 71 11.25 -7.93 9.71
C GLY A 71 10.74 -6.97 8.62
N LYS A 72 9.87 -6.04 8.99
CA LYS A 72 9.39 -4.99 8.08
C LYS A 72 10.52 -4.07 7.63
N TRP A 73 11.45 -3.75 8.54
CA TRP A 73 12.63 -2.94 8.20
C TRP A 73 13.56 -3.69 7.24
N LEU A 74 13.84 -4.98 7.46
CA LEU A 74 14.67 -5.81 6.58
C LEU A 74 14.10 -5.88 5.16
N ASP A 75 12.78 -6.09 5.02
CA ASP A 75 12.10 -6.10 3.73
C ASP A 75 12.30 -4.77 2.98
N ALA A 76 11.96 -3.64 3.62
CA ALA A 76 12.12 -2.32 3.01
C ALA A 76 13.58 -2.00 2.68
N ALA A 77 14.50 -2.31 3.59
CA ALA A 77 15.91 -2.00 3.46
C ALA A 77 16.58 -2.78 2.33
N ALA A 78 16.21 -4.07 2.12
CA ALA A 78 16.78 -4.90 1.06
C ALA A 78 16.44 -4.34 -0.32
N TYR A 79 15.17 -4.05 -0.59
CA TYR A 79 14.76 -3.41 -1.85
C TYR A 79 15.44 -2.06 -2.06
N THR A 80 15.40 -1.21 -1.02
CA THR A 80 15.94 0.15 -1.10
C THR A 80 17.46 0.16 -1.32
N ALA A 81 18.20 -0.75 -0.66
CA ALA A 81 19.65 -0.82 -0.78
C ALA A 81 20.10 -1.20 -2.19
N LEU A 82 19.38 -2.13 -2.84
CA LEU A 82 19.65 -2.52 -4.21
C LEU A 82 19.30 -1.42 -5.22
N ILE A 83 18.13 -0.79 -5.09
CA ILE A 83 17.69 0.31 -5.97
C ILE A 83 18.61 1.53 -5.86
N ALA A 84 19.05 1.85 -4.64
CA ALA A 84 19.89 3.03 -4.38
C ALA A 84 21.39 2.75 -4.49
N ASP A 85 21.80 1.51 -4.77
CA ASP A 85 23.21 1.04 -4.72
C ASP A 85 23.90 1.47 -3.40
N ASP A 86 23.22 1.25 -2.25
CA ASP A 86 23.63 1.77 -0.96
C ASP A 86 24.39 0.74 -0.12
N GLN A 87 25.70 0.71 -0.27
CA GLN A 87 26.58 -0.22 0.45
C GLN A 87 26.52 -0.06 1.98
N ALA A 88 26.28 1.15 2.48
CA ALA A 88 26.16 1.38 3.93
C ALA A 88 24.89 0.73 4.49
N LEU A 89 23.79 0.80 3.75
CA LEU A 89 22.55 0.14 4.13
C LEU A 89 22.67 -1.38 4.03
N LEU A 90 23.35 -1.91 2.98
CA LEU A 90 23.65 -3.35 2.86
C LEU A 90 24.48 -3.86 4.06
N ASN A 91 25.48 -3.11 4.48
CA ASN A 91 26.28 -3.47 5.65
C ASN A 91 25.43 -3.49 6.94
N LYS A 92 24.52 -2.52 7.10
CA LYS A 92 23.60 -2.47 8.23
C LYS A 92 22.63 -3.65 8.22
N ILE A 93 22.08 -4.03 7.06
CA ILE A 93 21.23 -5.22 6.90
C ILE A 93 21.98 -6.49 7.39
N ASN A 94 23.21 -6.70 6.94
CA ASN A 94 23.99 -7.85 7.34
C ASN A 94 24.24 -7.89 8.86
N GLN A 95 24.58 -6.76 9.48
CA GLN A 95 24.74 -6.66 10.92
C GLN A 95 23.45 -6.99 11.69
N VAL A 96 22.29 -6.53 11.20
CA VAL A 96 20.99 -6.84 11.81
C VAL A 96 20.69 -8.34 11.70
N ILE A 97 20.95 -8.96 10.53
CA ILE A 97 20.75 -10.41 10.33
C ILE A 97 21.67 -11.23 11.25
N GLU A 98 22.95 -10.86 11.38
CA GLU A 98 23.90 -11.54 12.29
C GLU A 98 23.41 -11.49 13.74
N ARG A 99 22.93 -10.33 14.21
CA ARG A 99 22.39 -10.16 15.56
C ARG A 99 21.08 -10.92 15.77
N LEU A 100 20.19 -10.97 14.77
CA LEU A 100 18.99 -11.81 14.83
C LEU A 100 19.36 -13.29 14.94
N ALA A 101 20.29 -13.77 14.12
CA ALA A 101 20.75 -15.15 14.15
C ALA A 101 21.36 -15.52 15.51
N GLN A 102 22.16 -14.62 16.11
CA GLN A 102 22.73 -14.81 17.45
C GLN A 102 21.67 -14.80 18.57
N SER A 103 20.57 -14.04 18.39
CA SER A 103 19.47 -13.96 19.35
C SER A 103 18.48 -15.13 19.27
N GLN A 104 18.56 -15.94 18.20
CA GLN A 104 17.69 -17.09 17.98
C GLN A 104 17.99 -18.19 18.99
N GLU A 105 16.96 -18.72 19.66
CA GLU A 105 17.11 -19.76 20.66
C GLU A 105 17.38 -21.14 20.05
N GLU A 106 17.85 -22.07 20.87
CA GLU A 106 18.22 -23.44 20.45
C GLU A 106 17.03 -24.17 19.78
N ASP A 107 15.81 -23.93 20.28
CA ASP A 107 14.57 -24.48 19.71
C ASP A 107 14.11 -23.83 18.42
N GLY A 108 14.84 -22.81 17.94
CA GLY A 108 14.51 -22.06 16.72
C GLY A 108 13.64 -20.83 16.93
N TYR A 109 13.17 -20.58 18.15
CA TYR A 109 12.36 -19.39 18.45
C TYR A 109 13.11 -18.10 18.16
N LEU A 110 12.45 -17.18 17.45
CA LEU A 110 12.98 -15.86 17.13
C LEU A 110 11.87 -14.81 17.30
N GLY A 111 11.41 -14.64 18.51
CA GLY A 111 10.47 -13.60 18.94
C GLY A 111 11.06 -12.75 20.06
N ILE A 112 10.27 -11.85 20.61
CA ILE A 112 10.68 -10.90 21.65
C ILE A 112 10.26 -11.33 23.06
N THR A 113 9.63 -12.49 23.23
CA THR A 113 9.06 -12.95 24.49
C THR A 113 9.99 -13.99 25.16
N VAL A 114 10.25 -13.82 26.45
CA VAL A 114 11.02 -14.82 27.23
C VAL A 114 10.28 -16.15 27.29
N ARG A 115 11.04 -17.27 27.33
CA ARG A 115 10.52 -18.62 27.15
C ARG A 115 9.32 -18.98 28.04
N TRP A 116 9.34 -18.59 29.31
CA TRP A 116 8.27 -18.91 30.28
C TRP A 116 7.02 -18.01 30.17
N HIS A 117 7.05 -16.99 29.30
CA HIS A 117 5.92 -16.13 29.01
C HIS A 117 5.38 -16.29 27.58
N ARG A 118 6.00 -17.15 26.76
CA ARG A 118 5.49 -17.46 25.43
C ARG A 118 4.09 -18.04 25.55
N ASN A 119 3.19 -17.47 24.79
CA ASN A 119 1.83 -17.96 24.73
C ASN A 119 1.49 -18.29 23.26
N PRO A 120 1.74 -19.52 22.82
CA PRO A 120 1.47 -19.92 21.43
C PRO A 120 -0.01 -19.85 21.05
N VAL A 121 -0.89 -19.68 22.04
CA VAL A 121 -2.32 -19.47 21.85
C VAL A 121 -2.63 -18.01 21.51
N ARG A 122 -1.75 -17.04 21.72
CA ARG A 122 -1.91 -15.67 21.29
C ARG A 122 -1.42 -15.50 19.86
N GLY A 123 -2.30 -15.16 18.93
CA GLY A 123 -1.95 -14.95 17.52
C GLY A 123 -0.89 -13.90 17.27
N MET A 124 -0.64 -13.00 18.24
CA MET A 124 0.38 -11.95 18.13
C MET A 124 1.81 -12.49 17.99
N GLU A 125 2.17 -13.63 18.61
CA GLU A 125 3.49 -14.21 18.37
C GLU A 125 3.67 -14.66 16.92
N LEU A 126 2.63 -15.23 16.29
CA LEU A 126 2.66 -15.58 14.88
C LEU A 126 2.68 -14.35 13.97
N TYR A 127 1.99 -13.28 14.36
CA TYR A 127 2.03 -12.00 13.64
C TYR A 127 3.46 -11.41 13.62
N GLU A 128 4.14 -11.38 14.76
CA GLU A 128 5.53 -10.93 14.83
C GLU A 128 6.47 -11.83 14.01
N MET A 129 6.35 -13.15 14.19
CA MET A 129 7.16 -14.14 13.46
C MET A 129 6.93 -14.11 11.96
N TYR A 130 5.71 -13.79 11.51
CA TYR A 130 5.43 -13.59 10.09
C TYR A 130 6.41 -12.58 9.49
N TYR A 131 6.49 -11.38 10.08
CA TYR A 131 7.32 -10.32 9.50
C TYR A 131 8.80 -10.61 9.63
N VAL A 132 9.23 -11.19 10.74
CA VAL A 132 10.64 -11.60 10.90
C VAL A 132 11.02 -12.64 9.85
N LEU A 133 10.20 -13.68 9.68
CA LEU A 133 10.42 -14.73 8.69
C LEU A 133 10.40 -14.15 7.27
N HIS A 134 9.39 -13.33 6.95
CA HIS A 134 9.27 -12.69 5.64
C HIS A 134 10.47 -11.79 5.32
N GLY A 135 10.90 -10.93 6.25
CA GLY A 135 12.05 -10.04 6.06
C GLY A 135 13.37 -10.82 5.86
N LEU A 136 13.58 -11.91 6.60
CA LEU A 136 14.73 -12.80 6.39
C LEU A 136 14.69 -13.47 5.01
N LEU A 137 13.52 -13.93 4.55
CA LEU A 137 13.36 -14.54 3.23
C LEU A 137 13.58 -13.55 2.10
N VAL A 138 13.14 -12.30 2.23
CA VAL A 138 13.44 -11.23 1.27
C VAL A 138 14.94 -10.98 1.19
N CYS A 139 15.65 -10.93 2.33
CA CYS A 139 17.10 -10.77 2.33
C CYS A 139 17.83 -12.00 1.76
N ALA A 140 17.32 -13.20 2.00
CA ALA A 140 17.87 -14.42 1.43
C ALA A 140 17.75 -14.44 -0.10
N ASP A 141 16.58 -14.03 -0.62
CA ASP A 141 16.28 -14.03 -2.06
C ASP A 141 17.03 -12.91 -2.81
N LEU A 142 16.85 -11.66 -2.34
CA LEU A 142 17.38 -10.49 -3.06
C LEU A 142 18.88 -10.28 -2.88
N LEU A 143 19.44 -10.66 -1.71
CA LEU A 143 20.84 -10.40 -1.33
C LEU A 143 21.70 -11.67 -1.31
N ASP A 144 21.14 -12.81 -1.70
CA ASP A 144 21.78 -14.14 -1.58
C ASP A 144 22.36 -14.40 -0.17
N ASN A 145 21.64 -13.92 0.87
CA ASN A 145 22.12 -14.01 2.25
C ASN A 145 21.81 -15.37 2.87
N GLN A 146 22.81 -16.26 2.89
CA GLN A 146 22.66 -17.63 3.38
C GLN A 146 22.39 -17.70 4.90
N LEU A 147 22.92 -16.74 5.69
CA LEU A 147 22.63 -16.67 7.13
C LEU A 147 21.16 -16.32 7.39
N ALA A 148 20.59 -15.42 6.57
CA ALA A 148 19.17 -15.10 6.63
C ALA A 148 18.31 -16.34 6.32
N LEU A 149 18.66 -17.12 5.28
CA LEU A 149 17.95 -18.34 4.93
C LEU A 149 18.02 -19.40 6.02
N GLU A 150 19.19 -19.62 6.60
CA GLU A 150 19.36 -20.59 7.70
C GLU A 150 18.59 -20.17 8.95
N THR A 151 18.62 -18.88 9.30
CA THR A 151 17.86 -18.33 10.42
C THR A 151 16.34 -18.47 10.17
N ALA A 152 15.91 -18.20 8.93
CA ALA A 152 14.53 -18.39 8.50
C ALA A 152 14.08 -19.87 8.60
N ARG A 153 14.93 -20.82 8.18
CA ARG A 153 14.63 -22.26 8.30
C ARG A 153 14.42 -22.70 9.75
N ARG A 154 15.29 -22.29 10.66
CA ARG A 154 15.15 -22.60 12.07
C ARG A 154 13.87 -22.02 12.69
N LEU A 155 13.50 -20.79 12.28
CA LEU A 155 12.22 -20.18 12.68
C LEU A 155 11.02 -20.90 12.08
N GLY A 156 11.07 -21.24 10.79
CA GLY A 156 10.02 -22.02 10.12
C GLY A 156 9.81 -23.40 10.74
N ASP A 157 10.90 -24.12 11.04
CA ASP A 157 10.85 -25.40 11.75
C ASP A 157 10.25 -25.26 13.17
N TYR A 158 10.54 -24.17 13.88
CA TYR A 158 9.89 -23.87 15.16
C TYR A 158 8.38 -23.68 14.98
N ILE A 159 7.96 -22.88 13.97
CA ILE A 159 6.56 -22.59 13.70
C ILE A 159 5.80 -23.88 13.36
N ILE A 160 6.23 -24.66 12.36
CA ILE A 160 5.50 -25.86 11.92
C ILE A 160 5.52 -27.00 12.96
N ARG A 161 6.45 -26.97 13.93
CA ARG A 161 6.46 -27.89 15.07
C ARG A 161 5.52 -27.45 16.18
N THR A 162 5.33 -26.14 16.37
CA THR A 162 4.55 -25.59 17.49
C THR A 162 3.08 -25.49 17.14
N TRP A 163 2.75 -25.04 15.92
CA TRP A 163 1.37 -24.90 15.43
C TRP A 163 1.09 -25.89 14.32
N GLY A 164 -0.15 -26.35 14.25
CA GLY A 164 -0.56 -27.28 13.19
C GLY A 164 -1.70 -28.19 13.60
N THR A 165 -1.72 -29.37 13.01
CA THR A 165 -2.84 -30.32 13.12
C THR A 165 -2.48 -31.59 13.89
N GLU A 166 -1.23 -31.77 14.31
CA GLU A 166 -0.77 -32.94 15.01
C GLU A 166 -1.09 -32.86 16.52
N SER A 167 -1.09 -34.04 17.18
CA SER A 167 -1.28 -34.09 18.62
C SER A 167 -0.19 -33.30 19.35
N GLY A 168 -0.60 -32.38 20.22
CA GLY A 168 0.32 -31.52 20.98
C GLY A 168 0.68 -30.22 20.29
N GLN A 169 0.23 -29.98 19.06
CA GLN A 169 0.34 -28.68 18.39
C GLN A 169 -0.86 -27.77 18.70
N PHE A 170 -0.63 -26.47 18.64
CA PHE A 170 -1.66 -25.45 18.78
C PHE A 170 -2.34 -25.15 17.44
N PRO A 171 -3.65 -24.88 17.40
CA PRO A 171 -4.30 -24.42 16.19
C PRO A 171 -3.80 -23.03 15.82
N LEU A 172 -3.81 -22.67 14.51
CA LEU A 172 -3.48 -21.32 14.05
C LEU A 172 -4.53 -20.29 14.47
N VAL A 173 -5.74 -20.74 14.71
CA VAL A 173 -6.90 -19.92 15.09
C VAL A 173 -7.45 -20.46 16.40
N GLY A 174 -7.69 -19.58 17.35
CA GLY A 174 -8.22 -19.98 18.65
C GLY A 174 -8.82 -18.82 19.43
N ARG A 175 -9.41 -19.12 20.58
CA ARG A 175 -9.94 -18.13 21.50
C ARG A 175 -8.86 -17.59 22.41
N PHE A 176 -8.83 -16.25 22.59
CA PHE A 176 -7.99 -15.61 23.58
C PHE A 176 -8.81 -14.69 24.45
N PRO A 177 -9.04 -15.04 25.70
CA PRO A 177 -9.69 -14.13 26.63
C PRO A 177 -8.74 -12.95 26.93
N GLY A 178 -9.17 -11.75 26.64
CA GLY A 178 -8.77 -10.59 27.40
C GLY A 178 -8.08 -9.42 26.71
N ASN A 179 -7.76 -9.44 25.38
CA ASN A 179 -7.05 -8.29 24.79
C ASN A 179 -7.50 -7.88 23.38
N GLY A 180 -8.67 -8.29 22.89
CA GLY A 180 -9.22 -7.83 21.60
C GLY A 180 -8.51 -8.37 20.34
N HIS A 181 -7.47 -9.17 20.48
CA HIS A 181 -6.77 -9.84 19.42
C HIS A 181 -7.00 -11.35 19.54
N ASP A 182 -8.02 -11.84 18.85
CA ASP A 182 -8.60 -13.16 19.05
C ASP A 182 -7.93 -14.28 18.23
N GLY A 183 -6.61 -14.31 18.18
CA GLY A 183 -5.91 -15.42 17.50
C GLY A 183 -6.20 -15.59 16.01
N GLY A 184 -7.04 -14.74 15.43
CA GLY A 184 -7.34 -14.72 14.00
C GLY A 184 -6.14 -14.34 13.14
N GLU A 185 -5.17 -13.73 13.74
CA GLU A 185 -3.93 -13.33 13.07
C GLU A 185 -2.97 -14.49 12.80
N GLY A 186 -3.25 -15.69 13.31
CA GLY A 186 -2.44 -16.87 13.00
C GLY A 186 -2.51 -17.31 11.54
N THR A 187 -3.59 -16.99 10.82
CA THR A 187 -3.77 -17.41 9.41
C THR A 187 -2.82 -16.73 8.44
N LEU A 188 -2.30 -15.56 8.80
CA LEU A 188 -1.35 -14.81 7.97
C LEU A 188 -0.02 -15.54 7.75
N ILE A 189 0.38 -16.44 8.68
CA ILE A 189 1.68 -17.12 8.64
C ILE A 189 1.88 -18.04 7.43
N LEU A 190 0.83 -18.32 6.67
CA LEU A 190 0.92 -19.18 5.48
C LEU A 190 1.88 -18.62 4.43
N GLU A 191 1.82 -17.31 4.13
CA GLU A 191 2.66 -16.71 3.10
C GLU A 191 4.15 -17.02 3.32
N PRO A 192 4.80 -16.60 4.43
CA PRO A 192 6.22 -16.80 4.60
C PRO A 192 6.60 -18.29 4.78
N ILE A 193 5.71 -19.15 5.29
CA ILE A 193 5.99 -20.61 5.35
C ILE A 193 6.01 -21.21 3.95
N VAL A 194 5.08 -20.83 3.07
CA VAL A 194 5.08 -21.29 1.67
C VAL A 194 6.33 -20.76 0.92
N LEU A 195 6.67 -19.48 1.10
CA LEU A 195 7.89 -18.89 0.52
C LEU A 195 9.16 -19.59 1.00
N LEU A 196 9.24 -19.95 2.29
CA LEU A 196 10.35 -20.73 2.83
C LEU A 196 10.46 -22.10 2.14
N GLY A 197 9.32 -22.77 1.91
CA GLY A 197 9.28 -24.02 1.16
C GLY A 197 9.79 -23.86 -0.28
N GLN A 198 9.44 -22.77 -0.95
CA GLN A 198 9.93 -22.44 -2.29
C GLN A 198 11.45 -22.24 -2.32
N GLN A 199 12.00 -21.44 -1.41
CA GLN A 199 13.42 -21.10 -1.39
C GLN A 199 14.30 -22.27 -0.95
N THR A 200 13.79 -23.14 -0.07
CA THR A 200 14.56 -24.29 0.44
C THR A 200 14.34 -25.58 -0.35
N GLY A 201 13.28 -25.68 -1.13
CA GLY A 201 12.83 -26.92 -1.77
C GLY A 201 12.27 -27.94 -0.78
N ASP A 202 12.01 -27.58 0.48
CA ASP A 202 11.52 -28.47 1.52
C ASP A 202 9.99 -28.56 1.50
N GLU A 203 9.48 -29.68 1.01
CA GLU A 203 8.05 -29.93 0.84
C GLU A 203 7.25 -29.98 2.17
N ARG A 204 7.92 -30.14 3.31
CA ARG A 204 7.24 -30.16 4.62
C ARG A 204 6.48 -28.86 4.89
N TYR A 205 7.01 -27.71 4.46
CA TYR A 205 6.38 -26.41 4.66
C TYR A 205 5.08 -26.28 3.83
N LEU A 206 5.12 -26.71 2.57
CA LEU A 206 3.92 -26.72 1.72
C LEU A 206 2.86 -27.70 2.25
N ALA A 207 3.25 -28.92 2.60
CA ALA A 207 2.34 -29.92 3.14
C ALA A 207 1.68 -29.46 4.45
N TRP A 208 2.46 -28.80 5.34
CA TRP A 208 1.94 -28.20 6.56
C TRP A 208 0.92 -27.10 6.26
N SER A 209 1.21 -26.21 5.29
CA SER A 209 0.34 -25.10 4.91
C SER A 209 -1.01 -25.58 4.37
N GLU A 210 -1.01 -26.54 3.47
CA GLU A 210 -2.26 -27.12 2.93
C GLU A 210 -3.06 -27.87 3.99
N LYS A 211 -2.38 -28.58 4.88
CA LYS A 211 -3.02 -29.33 5.96
C LYS A 211 -3.69 -28.40 6.98
N THR A 212 -3.02 -27.32 7.36
CA THR A 212 -3.57 -26.32 8.29
C THR A 212 -4.74 -25.56 7.67
N LEU A 213 -4.64 -25.17 6.39
CA LEU A 213 -5.73 -24.55 5.65
C LEU A 213 -7.00 -25.42 5.64
N GLY A 214 -6.87 -26.72 5.45
CA GLY A 214 -7.97 -27.69 5.51
C GLY A 214 -8.63 -27.81 6.88
N MET A 215 -8.04 -27.24 7.94
CA MET A 215 -8.57 -27.26 9.31
C MET A 215 -9.21 -25.94 9.76
N TRP A 216 -9.10 -24.87 8.99
CA TRP A 216 -9.56 -23.55 9.44
C TRP A 216 -11.03 -23.49 9.80
N ASP A 217 -11.90 -24.03 8.93
CA ASP A 217 -13.34 -24.04 9.17
C ASP A 217 -13.68 -24.77 10.47
N LYS A 218 -13.01 -25.88 10.73
CA LYS A 218 -13.20 -26.68 11.94
C LYS A 218 -12.71 -25.95 13.19
N TRP A 219 -11.53 -25.29 13.12
CA TRP A 219 -11.00 -24.53 14.24
C TRP A 219 -11.89 -23.34 14.57
N LEU A 220 -12.33 -22.58 13.56
CA LEU A 220 -13.22 -21.44 13.78
C LEU A 220 -14.62 -21.85 14.23
N ALA A 221 -15.13 -22.99 13.83
CA ALA A 221 -16.39 -23.52 14.36
C ALA A 221 -16.31 -23.86 15.86
N ALA A 222 -15.11 -24.22 16.34
CA ALA A 222 -14.87 -24.44 17.77
C ALA A 222 -14.71 -23.14 18.57
N TYR A 223 -14.43 -22.01 17.89
CA TYR A 223 -14.22 -20.69 18.51
C TYR A 223 -15.01 -19.59 17.77
N PRO A 224 -16.38 -19.63 17.87
CA PRO A 224 -17.23 -18.75 17.07
C PRO A 224 -17.10 -17.27 17.43
N GLU A 225 -16.53 -16.93 18.57
CA GLU A 225 -16.26 -15.56 19.02
C GLU A 225 -14.95 -14.96 18.49
N SER A 226 -14.14 -15.69 17.74
CA SER A 226 -12.98 -15.13 17.05
C SER A 226 -13.40 -14.13 15.98
N THR A 227 -12.92 -12.89 16.04
CA THR A 227 -13.45 -11.76 15.26
C THR A 227 -12.53 -11.26 14.15
N HIS A 228 -11.24 -11.62 14.14
CA HIS A 228 -10.24 -11.01 13.25
C HIS A 228 -10.06 -11.76 11.92
N THR A 229 -10.54 -12.98 11.80
CA THR A 229 -10.42 -13.78 10.59
C THR A 229 -11.74 -14.43 10.20
N CYS A 230 -11.88 -14.85 8.95
CA CYS A 230 -12.99 -15.66 8.48
C CYS A 230 -12.55 -17.11 8.20
N ASP A 231 -13.53 -18.00 8.13
CA ASP A 231 -13.30 -19.37 7.70
C ASP A 231 -13.05 -19.45 6.19
N TYR A 232 -12.39 -20.53 5.77
CA TYR A 232 -11.99 -20.72 4.37
C TYR A 232 -13.20 -20.81 3.43
N THR A 233 -14.28 -21.48 3.87
CA THR A 233 -15.52 -21.57 3.10
C THR A 233 -16.17 -20.20 2.90
N SER A 234 -16.20 -19.36 3.92
CA SER A 234 -16.72 -17.99 3.79
C SER A 234 -15.87 -17.12 2.86
N MET A 235 -14.53 -17.26 2.87
CA MET A 235 -13.67 -16.57 1.90
C MET A 235 -14.02 -16.95 0.45
N LYS A 236 -14.25 -18.23 0.18
CA LYS A 236 -14.70 -18.72 -1.15
C LYS A 236 -16.04 -18.10 -1.54
N GLN A 237 -17.01 -18.07 -0.62
CA GLN A 237 -18.33 -17.49 -0.87
C GLN A 237 -18.26 -15.98 -1.11
N PHE A 238 -17.40 -15.26 -0.37
CA PHE A 238 -17.14 -13.85 -0.63
C PHE A 238 -16.56 -13.62 -2.02
N ALA A 239 -15.52 -14.37 -2.38
CA ALA A 239 -14.88 -14.26 -3.69
C ALA A 239 -15.84 -14.56 -4.85
N ALA A 240 -16.76 -15.51 -4.65
CA ALA A 240 -17.78 -15.87 -5.63
C ALA A 240 -18.98 -14.88 -5.69
N GLY A 241 -19.10 -13.96 -4.74
CA GLY A 241 -20.23 -13.04 -4.66
C GLY A 241 -21.45 -13.57 -3.90
N ASP A 242 -21.33 -14.73 -3.27
CA ASP A 242 -22.41 -15.37 -2.51
C ASP A 242 -22.58 -14.77 -1.10
N LYS A 243 -21.56 -14.06 -0.61
CA LYS A 243 -21.57 -13.38 0.69
C LYS A 243 -21.01 -11.97 0.56
N ASP A 244 -21.51 -11.07 1.41
CA ASP A 244 -20.88 -9.77 1.65
C ASP A 244 -19.76 -9.89 2.70
N VAL A 245 -18.85 -8.93 2.74
CA VAL A 245 -17.76 -8.92 3.74
C VAL A 245 -18.31 -8.88 5.18
N TYR A 246 -19.46 -8.25 5.41
CA TYR A 246 -20.13 -8.25 6.72
C TYR A 246 -20.69 -9.61 7.13
N GLU A 247 -20.94 -10.50 6.17
CA GLU A 247 -21.42 -11.85 6.43
C GLU A 247 -20.26 -12.82 6.67
N LEU A 248 -19.02 -12.39 6.42
CA LEU A 248 -17.84 -13.23 6.68
C LEU A 248 -17.66 -13.43 8.18
N ARG A 249 -17.62 -12.34 8.92
CA ARG A 249 -17.73 -12.23 10.39
C ARG A 249 -17.86 -10.75 10.77
N GLU A 250 -18.50 -10.49 11.87
CA GLU A 250 -18.55 -9.16 12.45
C GLU A 250 -17.12 -8.67 12.74
N ASN A 251 -16.76 -7.49 12.19
CA ASN A 251 -15.48 -6.81 12.44
C ASN A 251 -14.20 -7.48 11.91
N ILE A 252 -14.22 -8.11 10.72
CA ILE A 252 -12.98 -8.58 10.10
C ILE A 252 -11.96 -7.43 9.99
N HIS A 253 -10.75 -7.70 10.49
CA HIS A 253 -9.62 -6.80 10.35
C HIS A 253 -9.12 -6.82 8.89
N ALA A 254 -9.18 -5.69 8.18
CA ALA A 254 -8.92 -5.62 6.76
C ALA A 254 -7.48 -6.07 6.40
N HIS A 255 -6.49 -5.64 7.19
CA HIS A 255 -5.11 -6.03 6.98
C HIS A 255 -4.90 -7.55 7.14
N THR A 256 -5.44 -8.17 8.19
CA THR A 256 -5.31 -9.62 8.41
C THR A 256 -5.98 -10.42 7.30
N PHE A 257 -7.14 -9.95 6.80
CA PHE A 257 -7.82 -10.58 5.67
C PHE A 257 -6.95 -10.53 4.40
N HIS A 258 -6.34 -9.38 4.10
CA HIS A 258 -5.42 -9.26 2.96
C HIS A 258 -4.19 -10.17 3.10
N MET A 259 -3.59 -10.25 4.28
CA MET A 259 -2.45 -11.13 4.51
C MET A 259 -2.81 -12.60 4.36
N THR A 260 -4.01 -12.98 4.76
CA THR A 260 -4.53 -14.33 4.53
C THR A 260 -4.68 -14.62 3.04
N LEU A 261 -5.17 -13.65 2.25
CA LEU A 261 -5.22 -13.75 0.78
C LEU A 261 -3.81 -13.83 0.16
N LEU A 262 -2.81 -13.11 0.69
CA LEU A 262 -1.41 -13.24 0.25
C LEU A 262 -0.86 -14.64 0.51
N GLY A 263 -1.26 -15.28 1.61
CA GLY A 263 -0.96 -16.69 1.87
C GLY A 263 -1.53 -17.63 0.80
N LEU A 264 -2.78 -17.41 0.37
CA LEU A 264 -3.40 -18.15 -0.75
C LEU A 264 -2.71 -17.84 -2.08
N ALA A 265 -2.27 -16.59 -2.29
CA ALA A 265 -1.50 -16.21 -3.47
C ALA A 265 -0.16 -16.97 -3.53
N ALA A 266 0.55 -17.09 -2.42
CA ALA A 266 1.78 -17.87 -2.34
C ALA A 266 1.52 -19.37 -2.63
N LEU A 267 0.42 -19.93 -2.11
CA LEU A 267 -0.01 -21.30 -2.42
C LEU A 267 -0.30 -21.48 -3.91
N TYR A 268 -1.00 -20.55 -4.55
CA TYR A 268 -1.23 -20.63 -6.00
C TYR A 268 0.08 -20.56 -6.77
N ASN A 269 0.95 -19.61 -6.47
CA ASN A 269 2.25 -19.46 -7.14
C ASN A 269 3.10 -20.73 -7.06
N THR A 270 2.97 -21.49 -5.96
CA THR A 270 3.71 -22.74 -5.73
C THR A 270 3.06 -23.93 -6.41
N THR A 271 1.74 -24.09 -6.22
CA THR A 271 1.02 -25.32 -6.56
C THR A 271 0.33 -25.27 -7.92
N GLY A 272 0.00 -24.07 -8.43
CA GLY A 272 -0.83 -23.86 -9.61
C GLY A 272 -2.30 -24.24 -9.41
N LYS A 273 -2.77 -24.47 -8.16
CA LYS A 273 -4.18 -24.81 -7.89
C LYS A 273 -5.06 -23.58 -8.09
N GLU A 274 -5.85 -23.56 -9.17
CA GLU A 274 -6.71 -22.46 -9.60
C GLU A 274 -7.66 -21.97 -8.51
N GLU A 275 -8.13 -22.85 -7.64
CA GLU A 275 -8.99 -22.48 -6.51
C GLU A 275 -8.41 -21.33 -5.65
N TYR A 276 -7.10 -21.36 -5.36
CA TYR A 276 -6.46 -20.32 -4.58
C TYR A 276 -6.42 -18.98 -5.35
N ARG A 277 -6.14 -19.03 -6.65
CA ARG A 277 -6.18 -17.85 -7.52
C ARG A 277 -7.58 -17.26 -7.58
N ASP A 278 -8.58 -18.09 -7.79
CA ASP A 278 -9.97 -17.64 -7.95
C ASP A 278 -10.50 -16.99 -6.67
N ILE A 279 -10.11 -17.49 -5.49
CA ILE A 279 -10.42 -16.82 -4.21
C ILE A 279 -9.74 -15.44 -4.13
N VAL A 280 -8.47 -15.36 -4.46
CA VAL A 280 -7.72 -14.08 -4.37
C VAL A 280 -8.27 -13.08 -5.39
N LEU A 281 -8.39 -13.44 -6.67
CA LEU A 281 -8.89 -12.54 -7.72
C LEU A 281 -10.33 -12.10 -7.46
N GLY A 282 -11.22 -13.03 -7.13
CA GLY A 282 -12.61 -12.69 -6.82
C GLY A 282 -12.72 -11.75 -5.61
N SER A 283 -11.89 -11.96 -4.57
CA SER A 283 -11.84 -11.07 -3.41
C SER A 283 -11.28 -9.69 -3.79
N VAL A 284 -10.20 -9.63 -4.57
CA VAL A 284 -9.59 -8.36 -5.02
C VAL A 284 -10.59 -7.57 -5.87
N ASP A 285 -11.27 -8.21 -6.82
CA ASP A 285 -12.25 -7.55 -7.69
C ASP A 285 -13.41 -6.96 -6.88
N ARG A 286 -13.97 -7.73 -5.97
CA ARG A 286 -15.07 -7.26 -5.12
C ARG A 286 -14.65 -6.13 -4.18
N LEU A 287 -13.44 -6.24 -3.59
CA LEU A 287 -12.91 -5.15 -2.76
C LEU A 287 -12.71 -3.88 -3.57
N ALA A 288 -12.16 -3.96 -4.78
CA ALA A 288 -11.97 -2.81 -5.66
C ALA A 288 -13.29 -2.13 -6.03
N ASP A 289 -14.31 -2.93 -6.33
CA ASP A 289 -15.61 -2.41 -6.81
C ASP A 289 -16.48 -1.83 -5.69
N GLU A 290 -16.45 -2.41 -4.49
CA GLU A 290 -17.43 -2.12 -3.44
C GLU A 290 -16.84 -1.41 -2.21
N TRP A 291 -15.54 -1.58 -1.92
CA TRP A 291 -14.95 -1.25 -0.61
C TRP A 291 -13.81 -0.24 -0.66
N VAL A 292 -13.15 -0.08 -1.80
CA VAL A 292 -12.08 0.90 -1.97
C VAL A 292 -12.67 2.27 -2.24
N PHE A 293 -12.24 3.28 -1.48
CA PHE A 293 -12.61 4.66 -1.72
C PHE A 293 -11.95 5.18 -3.01
N PHE A 294 -12.51 6.25 -3.56
CA PHE A 294 -12.00 6.83 -4.81
C PHE A 294 -10.54 7.33 -4.71
N THR A 295 -10.00 7.55 -3.50
CA THR A 295 -8.59 7.85 -3.23
C THR A 295 -7.67 6.63 -3.23
N GLY A 296 -8.19 5.43 -3.42
CA GLY A 296 -7.44 4.18 -3.30
C GLY A 296 -7.42 3.59 -1.88
N GLY A 297 -7.69 4.40 -0.86
CA GLY A 297 -7.74 3.93 0.51
C GLY A 297 -8.96 3.06 0.81
N MET A 298 -8.87 2.21 1.81
CA MET A 298 -9.96 1.36 2.26
C MET A 298 -9.94 1.20 3.78
N SER A 299 -11.02 0.66 4.32
CA SER A 299 -11.25 0.45 5.74
C SER A 299 -11.58 1.74 6.53
N SER A 300 -12.12 1.55 7.73
CA SER A 300 -12.24 2.60 8.73
C SER A 300 -11.98 2.00 10.08
N THR A 301 -11.06 2.56 10.83
CA THR A 301 -10.64 2.02 12.13
C THR A 301 -10.31 0.52 12.03
N GLU A 302 -9.47 0.16 11.05
CA GLU A 302 -9.00 -1.20 10.76
C GLU A 302 -10.05 -2.17 10.17
N ARG A 303 -11.29 -1.70 9.95
CA ARG A 303 -12.41 -2.54 9.50
C ARG A 303 -12.94 -2.07 8.14
N TYR A 304 -13.61 -2.96 7.40
CA TYR A 304 -14.24 -2.59 6.15
C TYR A 304 -15.47 -1.71 6.39
N VAL A 305 -15.55 -0.63 5.60
CA VAL A 305 -16.71 0.25 5.52
C VAL A 305 -17.11 0.38 4.06
N PRO A 306 -18.33 0.02 3.65
CA PRO A 306 -18.74 0.12 2.26
C PRO A 306 -18.65 1.56 1.76
N ARG A 307 -18.26 1.72 0.51
CA ARG A 307 -18.18 3.00 -0.19
C ARG A 307 -19.49 3.79 -0.08
N ARG A 308 -20.63 3.13 -0.15
CA ARG A 308 -21.97 3.73 0.00
C ARG A 308 -22.29 4.31 1.39
N PHE A 309 -21.59 3.85 2.42
CA PHE A 309 -21.72 4.35 3.80
C PHE A 309 -20.57 5.27 4.18
N TYR A 310 -19.93 5.86 3.17
CA TYR A 310 -18.81 6.73 3.36
C TYR A 310 -19.16 7.90 4.31
N HIS A 311 -18.29 8.10 5.29
CA HIS A 311 -18.28 9.27 6.15
C HIS A 311 -16.93 9.97 5.98
N PRO A 312 -16.88 11.30 5.73
CA PRO A 312 -15.63 12.02 5.46
C PRO A 312 -14.54 11.84 6.52
N ARG A 313 -14.94 11.56 7.75
CA ARG A 313 -14.04 11.35 8.90
C ARG A 313 -13.67 9.89 9.16
N ASN A 314 -13.92 9.00 8.23
CA ASN A 314 -13.44 7.63 8.33
C ASN A 314 -11.92 7.63 8.49
N GLN A 315 -11.45 6.93 9.51
CA GLN A 315 -10.03 6.78 9.84
C GLN A 315 -9.43 5.67 8.99
N ILE A 316 -8.81 6.02 7.88
CA ILE A 316 -8.26 5.05 6.93
C ILE A 316 -6.83 4.69 7.33
N GLU A 317 -6.61 3.40 7.54
CA GLU A 317 -5.37 2.85 8.08
C GLU A 317 -4.34 2.55 6.98
N VAL A 318 -3.04 2.71 7.25
CA VAL A 318 -1.95 2.43 6.30
C VAL A 318 -1.73 0.93 6.08
N CYS A 319 -1.89 0.08 7.11
CA CYS A 319 -1.63 -1.36 6.98
C CYS A 319 -2.48 -2.04 5.90
N PRO A 320 -3.81 -1.87 5.82
CA PRO A 320 -4.60 -2.44 4.73
C PRO A 320 -4.18 -1.95 3.35
N GLN A 321 -3.78 -0.68 3.21
CA GLN A 321 -3.33 -0.14 1.92
C GLN A 321 -2.02 -0.78 1.46
N HIS A 322 -1.08 -0.96 2.38
CA HIS A 322 0.15 -1.68 2.11
C HIS A 322 -0.12 -3.09 1.54
N THR A 323 -0.97 -3.88 2.19
CA THR A 323 -1.30 -5.24 1.73
C THR A 323 -2.21 -5.24 0.51
N TRP A 324 -3.01 -4.19 0.32
CA TRP A 324 -3.80 -3.99 -0.89
C TRP A 324 -2.92 -3.83 -2.14
N ILE A 325 -1.90 -2.99 -2.07
CA ILE A 325 -0.93 -2.82 -3.17
C ILE A 325 -0.25 -4.16 -3.51
N LEU A 326 0.12 -4.97 -2.50
CA LEU A 326 0.71 -6.29 -2.74
C LEU A 326 -0.28 -7.26 -3.43
N LEU A 327 -1.54 -7.26 -3.05
CA LEU A 327 -2.58 -8.08 -3.69
C LEU A 327 -2.85 -7.65 -5.14
N LEU A 328 -2.91 -6.34 -5.38
CA LEU A 328 -3.06 -5.78 -6.73
C LEU A 328 -1.88 -6.16 -7.64
N ASP A 329 -0.66 -6.15 -7.10
CA ASP A 329 0.52 -6.59 -7.84
C ASP A 329 0.45 -8.08 -8.20
N GLN A 330 0.00 -8.96 -7.27
CA GLN A 330 -0.24 -10.37 -7.60
C GLN A 330 -1.31 -10.53 -8.70
N ALA A 331 -2.43 -9.81 -8.60
CA ALA A 331 -3.48 -9.84 -9.61
C ALA A 331 -2.99 -9.35 -10.99
N LEU A 332 -2.19 -8.27 -11.00
CA LEU A 332 -1.54 -7.76 -12.22
C LEU A 332 -0.60 -8.80 -12.84
N GLN A 333 0.27 -9.42 -12.03
CA GLN A 333 1.20 -10.42 -12.50
C GLN A 333 0.49 -11.64 -13.14
N TRP A 334 -0.60 -12.11 -12.55
CA TRP A 334 -1.32 -13.28 -13.06
C TRP A 334 -2.14 -12.99 -14.31
N THR A 335 -2.77 -11.83 -14.37
CA THR A 335 -3.76 -11.52 -15.41
C THR A 335 -3.21 -10.63 -16.53
N GLY A 336 -2.23 -9.79 -16.24
CA GLY A 336 -1.75 -8.76 -17.14
C GLY A 336 -2.77 -7.64 -17.42
N GLN A 337 -3.82 -7.50 -16.60
CA GLN A 337 -4.86 -6.49 -16.82
C GLN A 337 -4.43 -5.12 -16.28
N ALA A 338 -4.50 -4.10 -17.12
CA ALA A 338 -4.10 -2.72 -16.80
C ALA A 338 -4.84 -2.12 -15.60
N ARG A 339 -6.06 -2.58 -15.31
CA ARG A 339 -6.89 -2.10 -14.20
C ARG A 339 -6.22 -2.24 -12.83
N TYR A 340 -5.46 -3.32 -12.60
CA TYR A 340 -4.77 -3.50 -11.31
C TYR A 340 -3.62 -2.51 -11.12
N ALA A 341 -2.88 -2.21 -12.20
CA ALA A 341 -1.88 -1.16 -12.15
C ALA A 341 -2.52 0.24 -11.97
N ALA A 342 -3.73 0.47 -12.52
CA ALA A 342 -4.47 1.70 -12.28
C ALA A 342 -4.92 1.86 -10.81
N GLU A 343 -5.30 0.76 -10.15
CA GLU A 343 -5.61 0.76 -8.71
C GLU A 343 -4.36 1.01 -7.85
N ILE A 344 -3.21 0.41 -8.20
CA ILE A 344 -1.92 0.71 -7.54
C ILE A 344 -1.60 2.21 -7.69
N GLU A 345 -1.72 2.76 -8.91
CA GLU A 345 -1.49 4.19 -9.17
C GLU A 345 -2.41 5.07 -8.32
N ARG A 346 -3.71 4.73 -8.27
CA ARG A 346 -4.70 5.49 -7.50
C ARG A 346 -4.38 5.55 -6.02
N ASP A 347 -4.00 4.43 -5.41
CA ASP A 347 -3.63 4.41 -3.99
C ASP A 347 -2.30 5.14 -3.74
N LEU A 348 -1.27 4.83 -4.53
CA LEU A 348 0.05 5.42 -4.37
C LEU A 348 0.03 6.96 -4.47
N PHE A 349 -0.59 7.51 -5.50
CA PHE A 349 -0.58 8.96 -5.73
C PHE A 349 -1.57 9.75 -4.89
N ASN A 350 -2.39 9.07 -4.09
CA ASN A 350 -3.38 9.74 -3.24
C ASN A 350 -3.26 9.27 -1.78
N HIS A 351 -3.92 8.16 -1.42
CA HIS A 351 -4.11 7.85 0.00
C HIS A 351 -2.83 7.35 0.67
N PHE A 352 -2.11 6.45 0.01
CA PHE A 352 -0.91 5.85 0.60
C PHE A 352 0.15 6.91 0.88
N LEU A 353 0.54 7.71 -0.13
CA LEU A 353 1.58 8.73 0.04
C LEU A 353 1.10 9.98 0.79
N ALA A 354 -0.21 10.22 0.93
CA ALA A 354 -0.75 11.22 1.84
C ALA A 354 -0.47 10.89 3.32
N ALA A 355 -0.32 9.61 3.66
CA ALA A 355 0.00 9.18 5.02
C ALA A 355 1.48 9.34 5.38
N GLN A 356 2.37 9.51 4.40
CA GLN A 356 3.81 9.74 4.62
C GLN A 356 4.08 11.21 4.99
N LEU A 357 4.82 11.46 6.06
CA LEU A 357 5.35 12.80 6.31
C LEU A 357 6.23 13.25 5.16
N ALA A 358 6.23 14.54 4.84
CA ALA A 358 6.97 15.09 3.70
C ALA A 358 8.47 14.79 3.75
N ASP A 359 9.05 14.80 4.96
CA ASP A 359 10.46 14.47 5.19
C ASP A 359 10.73 12.94 5.14
N GLY A 360 9.69 12.11 5.03
CA GLY A 360 9.79 10.66 4.98
C GLY A 360 10.18 9.98 6.29
N SER A 361 10.30 10.72 7.39
CA SER A 361 10.75 10.18 8.68
C SER A 361 9.74 9.23 9.32
N ASN A 362 8.45 9.39 9.01
CA ASN A 362 7.40 8.58 9.61
C ASN A 362 6.11 8.54 8.76
N TRP A 363 5.12 7.79 9.25
CA TRP A 363 3.81 7.57 8.62
C TRP A 363 2.71 7.76 9.65
N SER A 364 1.62 8.42 9.24
CA SER A 364 0.40 8.48 10.03
C SER A 364 -0.22 7.10 10.16
N TYR A 365 -0.77 6.76 11.31
CA TYR A 365 -1.54 5.52 11.46
C TYR A 365 -2.85 5.59 10.68
N PHE A 366 -3.61 6.66 10.92
CA PHE A 366 -4.87 6.95 10.26
C PHE A 366 -4.82 8.27 9.48
N THR A 367 -5.34 8.24 8.27
CA THR A 367 -5.48 9.41 7.41
C THR A 367 -6.93 9.51 6.94
N PRO A 368 -7.78 10.34 7.56
CA PRO A 368 -9.16 10.52 7.12
C PRO A 368 -9.20 11.28 5.78
N LEU A 369 -10.36 11.26 5.11
CA LEU A 369 -10.56 12.07 3.91
C LEU A 369 -10.86 13.55 4.25
N ASN A 370 -11.41 13.79 5.43
CA ASN A 370 -11.61 15.15 5.96
C ASN A 370 -11.19 15.20 7.43
N GLY A 371 -10.47 16.23 7.81
CA GLY A 371 -10.02 16.46 9.18
C GLY A 371 -8.51 16.62 9.29
N HIS A 372 -7.89 15.88 10.19
CA HIS A 372 -6.44 15.82 10.37
C HIS A 372 -5.97 14.38 10.18
N ALA A 373 -4.82 14.18 9.55
CA ALA A 373 -4.11 12.92 9.69
C ALA A 373 -3.67 12.76 11.16
N GLN A 374 -3.68 11.52 11.62
CA GLN A 374 -3.19 11.24 12.95
C GLN A 374 -1.68 11.49 13.00
N GLU A 375 -1.24 12.30 13.97
CA GLU A 375 0.19 12.49 14.21
C GLU A 375 0.88 11.13 14.38
N PRO A 376 2.04 10.93 13.74
CA PRO A 376 2.79 9.70 13.88
C PRO A 376 3.12 9.44 15.35
N MET A 377 2.64 8.33 15.85
CA MET A 377 3.04 7.82 17.16
C MET A 377 4.37 7.06 17.04
N GLY A 378 4.98 6.68 18.14
CA GLY A 378 6.15 5.83 18.15
C GLY A 378 5.97 4.53 17.34
N PRO A 379 6.89 3.56 17.44
CA PRO A 379 6.85 2.36 16.62
C PRO A 379 5.50 1.66 16.69
N ASN A 380 4.87 1.47 15.54
CA ASN A 380 3.59 0.78 15.39
C ASN A 380 3.54 0.04 14.06
N CYS A 381 2.51 -0.76 13.85
CA CYS A 381 2.37 -1.58 12.63
C CYS A 381 2.34 -0.74 11.35
N CYS A 382 1.65 0.40 11.35
CA CYS A 382 1.41 1.22 10.18
C CYS A 382 2.65 1.98 9.70
N ASN A 383 3.43 2.58 10.62
CA ASN A 383 4.63 3.28 10.21
C ASN A 383 5.71 2.35 9.64
N ALA A 384 5.72 1.09 10.07
CA ALA A 384 6.56 0.06 9.48
C ALA A 384 5.97 -0.54 8.19
N ALA A 385 4.64 -0.60 8.04
CA ALA A 385 3.99 -1.00 6.80
C ALA A 385 4.26 0.02 5.67
N GLY A 386 4.22 1.32 6.01
CA GLY A 386 4.49 2.40 5.05
C GLY A 386 5.89 2.31 4.43
N HIS A 387 6.94 2.11 5.24
CA HIS A 387 8.29 2.06 4.69
C HIS A 387 8.54 0.82 3.79
N ARG A 388 7.80 -0.29 3.96
CA ARG A 388 7.92 -1.47 3.08
C ARG A 388 7.55 -1.14 1.64
N ILE A 389 6.40 -0.52 1.41
CA ILE A 389 5.98 -0.13 0.06
C ILE A 389 6.85 1.00 -0.49
N ALA A 390 7.17 2.02 0.34
CA ALA A 390 8.05 3.10 -0.08
C ALA A 390 9.43 2.58 -0.54
N GLY A 391 9.97 1.53 0.09
CA GLY A 391 11.23 0.90 -0.30
C GLY A 391 11.20 0.20 -1.65
N ARG A 392 10.04 -0.32 -2.06
CA ARG A 392 9.89 -1.05 -3.33
C ARG A 392 9.13 -0.28 -4.42
N LEU A 393 8.73 0.99 -4.17
CA LEU A 393 7.99 1.82 -5.14
C LEU A 393 8.54 1.78 -6.57
N PRO A 394 9.86 1.89 -6.80
CA PRO A 394 10.39 1.92 -8.17
C PRO A 394 10.17 0.61 -8.95
N THR A 395 10.03 -0.54 -8.28
CA THR A 395 9.79 -1.82 -8.95
C THR A 395 8.40 -1.94 -9.58
N TYR A 396 7.46 -1.05 -9.21
CA TYR A 396 6.13 -1.01 -9.83
C TYR A 396 6.08 -0.22 -11.15
N LEU A 397 7.19 0.44 -11.55
CA LEU A 397 7.19 1.27 -12.76
C LEU A 397 7.25 0.44 -14.05
N TYR A 398 7.89 -0.71 -14.01
CA TYR A 398 8.15 -1.55 -15.15
C TYR A 398 7.82 -3.01 -14.91
N GLY A 399 7.71 -3.76 -15.99
CA GLY A 399 7.52 -5.21 -15.97
C GLY A 399 7.87 -5.85 -17.32
N LEU A 400 7.80 -7.17 -17.37
CA LEU A 400 7.95 -7.94 -18.59
C LEU A 400 6.67 -8.73 -18.86
N ARG A 401 6.05 -8.52 -20.01
CA ARG A 401 4.89 -9.29 -20.48
C ARG A 401 5.38 -10.44 -21.37
N GLY A 402 5.57 -11.61 -20.79
CA GLY A 402 6.45 -12.62 -21.37
C GLY A 402 7.89 -12.08 -21.38
N ASN A 403 8.49 -11.95 -22.59
CA ASN A 403 9.81 -11.31 -22.76
C ASN A 403 9.70 -9.85 -23.25
N ALA A 404 8.50 -9.30 -23.42
CA ALA A 404 8.27 -7.97 -23.93
C ALA A 404 8.23 -6.92 -22.79
N PRO A 405 8.97 -5.79 -22.93
CA PRO A 405 8.97 -4.75 -21.91
C PRO A 405 7.61 -4.06 -21.77
N ALA A 406 7.26 -3.71 -20.54
CA ALA A 406 6.04 -3.00 -20.20
C ALA A 406 6.30 -1.84 -19.25
N VAL A 407 5.73 -0.67 -19.56
CA VAL A 407 5.66 0.47 -18.63
C VAL A 407 4.31 0.42 -17.93
N LEU A 408 4.33 0.23 -16.61
CA LEU A 408 3.15 0.00 -15.78
C LEU A 408 2.69 1.28 -15.09
N LEU A 409 3.64 2.07 -14.55
CA LEU A 409 3.41 3.37 -13.92
C LEU A 409 4.38 4.41 -14.51
N TYR A 410 4.02 5.67 -14.40
CA TYR A 410 4.81 6.78 -14.92
C TYR A 410 5.47 7.58 -13.81
N SER A 411 6.78 7.78 -13.94
CA SER A 411 7.60 8.67 -13.12
C SER A 411 8.94 8.88 -13.84
N ALA A 412 9.59 10.00 -13.63
CA ALA A 412 10.97 10.15 -14.09
C ALA A 412 11.82 9.00 -13.54
N SER A 413 12.42 8.18 -14.42
CA SER A 413 13.09 6.96 -14.01
C SER A 413 13.88 6.34 -15.15
N GLU A 414 14.81 5.45 -14.81
CA GLU A 414 15.55 4.64 -15.76
C GLU A 414 15.64 3.20 -15.26
N ALA A 415 15.44 2.25 -16.14
CA ALA A 415 15.60 0.82 -15.89
C ALA A 415 16.40 0.15 -16.99
N VAL A 416 17.22 -0.83 -16.62
CA VAL A 416 17.93 -1.71 -17.55
C VAL A 416 17.30 -3.08 -17.47
N LEU A 417 16.64 -3.50 -18.54
CA LEU A 417 15.86 -4.73 -18.59
C LEU A 417 16.62 -5.79 -19.40
N ASP A 418 16.85 -6.92 -18.76
CA ASP A 418 17.39 -8.10 -19.40
C ASP A 418 16.30 -9.18 -19.46
N ALA A 419 15.94 -9.64 -20.65
CA ALA A 419 14.98 -10.71 -20.85
C ALA A 419 15.53 -11.74 -21.85
N PRO A 420 15.14 -13.01 -21.74
CA PRO A 420 15.50 -14.01 -22.75
C PRO A 420 15.08 -13.54 -24.15
N ASP A 421 15.95 -13.70 -25.12
CA ASP A 421 15.73 -13.34 -26.54
C ASP A 421 15.60 -11.82 -26.81
N LEU A 422 15.87 -10.97 -25.81
CA LEU A 422 15.94 -9.52 -25.96
C LEU A 422 17.37 -9.04 -25.66
N PRO A 423 17.98 -8.19 -26.48
CA PRO A 423 19.22 -7.53 -26.07
C PRO A 423 18.94 -6.65 -24.85
N SER A 424 19.98 -6.43 -24.03
CA SER A 424 19.87 -5.51 -22.90
C SER A 424 19.21 -4.20 -23.33
N LEU A 425 18.16 -3.79 -22.66
CA LEU A 425 17.32 -2.66 -23.03
C LEU A 425 17.29 -1.64 -21.91
N THR A 426 17.72 -0.41 -22.19
CA THR A 426 17.49 0.72 -21.30
C THR A 426 16.18 1.41 -21.66
N LEU A 427 15.28 1.51 -20.68
CA LEU A 427 14.07 2.34 -20.76
C LEU A 427 14.22 3.53 -19.80
N ARG A 428 14.09 4.75 -20.33
CA ARG A 428 14.16 5.98 -19.52
C ARG A 428 12.93 6.85 -19.75
N GLN A 429 12.24 7.19 -18.68
CA GLN A 429 11.11 8.09 -18.68
C GLN A 429 11.53 9.50 -18.28
N GLU A 430 11.25 10.49 -19.12
CA GLU A 430 11.33 11.92 -18.81
C GLU A 430 9.93 12.48 -18.69
N THR A 431 9.53 12.88 -17.48
CA THR A 431 8.18 13.37 -17.21
C THR A 431 8.09 14.11 -15.88
N ASN A 432 7.08 14.98 -15.77
CA ASN A 432 6.62 15.56 -14.51
C ASN A 432 5.34 14.87 -14.00
N PHE A 433 5.08 13.63 -14.42
CA PHE A 433 3.95 12.88 -13.91
C PHE A 433 4.03 12.73 -12.38
N PRO A 434 2.93 12.87 -11.65
CA PRO A 434 1.51 13.00 -12.04
C PRO A 434 1.01 14.45 -12.21
N SER A 435 1.89 15.45 -12.18
CA SER A 435 1.48 16.86 -12.41
C SER A 435 1.12 17.14 -13.87
N SER A 436 1.77 16.44 -14.80
CA SER A 436 1.52 16.48 -16.25
C SER A 436 1.42 15.08 -16.82
N GLY A 437 0.62 14.92 -17.87
CA GLY A 437 0.49 13.66 -18.62
C GLY A 437 1.40 13.55 -19.83
N GLU A 438 2.40 14.43 -19.97
CA GLU A 438 3.41 14.36 -21.04
C GLU A 438 4.58 13.50 -20.58
N ILE A 439 4.87 12.43 -21.31
CA ILE A 439 5.95 11.49 -21.07
C ILE A 439 6.79 11.34 -22.33
N ILE A 440 8.11 11.44 -22.20
CA ILE A 440 9.06 11.04 -23.22
C ILE A 440 9.71 9.76 -22.73
N LEU A 441 9.47 8.68 -23.44
CA LEU A 441 10.10 7.38 -23.18
C LEU A 441 11.22 7.16 -24.18
N HIS A 442 12.45 7.08 -23.70
CA HIS A 442 13.60 6.66 -24.47
C HIS A 442 13.68 5.14 -24.46
N VAL A 443 13.81 4.57 -25.66
CA VAL A 443 13.89 3.12 -25.89
C VAL A 443 15.26 2.86 -26.51
N ASP A 444 16.17 2.31 -25.72
CA ASP A 444 17.58 2.21 -26.08
C ASP A 444 18.07 0.76 -25.94
N PRO A 445 17.76 -0.12 -26.94
CA PRO A 445 18.30 -1.46 -26.97
C PRO A 445 19.81 -1.41 -27.30
N ALA A 446 20.62 -2.31 -26.73
CA ALA A 446 22.04 -2.37 -26.95
C ALA A 446 22.42 -2.60 -28.45
N GLN A 447 21.48 -3.13 -29.23
CA GLN A 447 21.55 -3.28 -30.68
C GLN A 447 20.13 -3.30 -31.25
N PRO A 448 19.93 -3.03 -32.56
CA PRO A 448 18.61 -3.11 -33.18
C PRO A 448 17.91 -4.43 -32.89
N ALA A 449 16.63 -4.38 -32.46
CA ALA A 449 15.88 -5.56 -32.10
C ALA A 449 14.36 -5.40 -32.31
N ASP A 450 13.72 -6.47 -32.77
CA ASP A 450 12.26 -6.55 -32.90
C ASP A 450 11.64 -6.96 -31.57
N PHE A 451 10.82 -6.10 -31.02
CA PHE A 451 9.98 -6.43 -29.84
C PHE A 451 8.74 -5.57 -29.73
N ALA A 452 7.75 -6.07 -28.97
CA ALA A 452 6.59 -5.32 -28.57
C ALA A 452 6.90 -4.50 -27.30
N LEU A 453 6.61 -3.21 -27.32
CA LEU A 453 6.63 -2.35 -26.13
C LEU A 453 5.20 -2.11 -25.68
N HIS A 454 4.91 -2.43 -24.41
CA HIS A 454 3.59 -2.26 -23.80
C HIS A 454 3.56 -1.00 -22.93
N LEU A 455 2.68 -0.04 -23.26
CA LEU A 455 2.49 1.19 -22.51
C LEU A 455 1.10 1.18 -21.87
N ARG A 456 1.00 1.23 -20.56
CA ARG A 456 -0.30 1.28 -19.88
C ARG A 456 -0.96 2.65 -20.09
N ILE A 457 -2.18 2.65 -20.58
CA ILE A 457 -2.97 3.87 -20.73
C ILE A 457 -3.98 3.94 -19.57
N PRO A 458 -3.90 4.96 -18.72
CA PRO A 458 -4.81 5.09 -17.58
C PRO A 458 -6.27 5.27 -18.00
N PRO A 459 -7.26 4.83 -17.17
CA PRO A 459 -8.68 4.95 -17.51
C PRO A 459 -9.19 6.39 -17.58
N TYR A 460 -8.49 7.36 -17.00
CA TYR A 460 -8.84 8.79 -17.05
C TYR A 460 -8.24 9.52 -18.25
N ALA A 461 -7.34 8.89 -19.03
CA ALA A 461 -6.63 9.52 -20.14
C ALA A 461 -7.36 9.28 -21.50
N ASP A 462 -8.61 9.71 -21.58
CA ASP A 462 -9.36 9.64 -22.84
C ASP A 462 -8.73 10.54 -23.91
N GLY A 463 -8.60 10.02 -25.13
CA GLY A 463 -7.89 10.68 -26.21
C GLY A 463 -6.35 10.62 -26.12
N ALA A 464 -5.79 9.70 -25.34
CA ALA A 464 -4.35 9.49 -25.27
C ALA A 464 -3.76 9.15 -26.63
N THR A 465 -2.55 9.66 -26.87
CA THR A 465 -1.80 9.43 -28.13
C THR A 465 -0.34 9.11 -27.86
N ALA A 466 0.25 8.30 -28.74
CA ALA A 466 1.69 8.03 -28.76
C ALA A 466 2.27 8.40 -30.11
N GLN A 467 3.44 9.04 -30.13
CA GLN A 467 4.17 9.39 -31.32
C GLN A 467 5.60 8.82 -31.24
N ILE A 468 6.02 8.10 -32.27
CA ILE A 468 7.34 7.49 -32.34
C ILE A 468 8.19 8.36 -33.27
N GLY A 469 9.27 8.95 -32.74
CA GLY A 469 10.14 9.84 -33.49
C GLY A 469 9.35 10.95 -34.20
N SER A 470 9.43 10.99 -35.55
CA SER A 470 8.68 11.95 -36.40
C SER A 470 7.39 11.39 -37.02
N ASP A 471 6.98 10.16 -36.67
CA ASP A 471 5.79 9.52 -37.24
C ASP A 471 4.50 10.25 -36.82
N GLN A 472 3.41 9.95 -37.52
CA GLN A 472 2.10 10.48 -37.11
C GLN A 472 1.68 9.88 -35.75
N PRO A 473 1.08 10.68 -34.85
CA PRO A 473 0.57 10.14 -33.60
C PRO A 473 -0.46 9.03 -33.82
N ILE A 474 -0.35 7.97 -33.03
CA ILE A 474 -1.31 6.87 -32.98
C ILE A 474 -2.22 7.03 -31.76
N SER A 475 -3.51 6.72 -31.92
CA SER A 475 -4.45 6.72 -30.81
C SER A 475 -4.19 5.53 -29.87
N ALA A 476 -4.28 5.77 -28.58
CA ALA A 476 -4.05 4.75 -27.55
C ALA A 476 -5.36 4.30 -26.88
N PRO A 477 -5.53 3.00 -26.54
CA PRO A 477 -6.75 2.49 -25.93
C PRO A 477 -6.84 2.89 -24.45
N THR A 478 -7.86 3.63 -24.07
CA THR A 478 -8.07 4.05 -22.67
C THR A 478 -8.34 2.86 -21.74
N GLY A 479 -7.63 2.78 -20.63
CA GLY A 479 -7.81 1.73 -19.60
C GLY A 479 -7.16 0.39 -19.95
N ASP A 480 -6.33 0.32 -20.97
CA ASP A 480 -5.64 -0.90 -21.42
C ASP A 480 -4.17 -0.61 -21.80
N PHE A 481 -3.49 -1.55 -22.40
CA PHE A 481 -2.14 -1.36 -22.92
C PHE A 481 -2.15 -0.98 -24.39
N LEU A 482 -1.44 0.10 -24.73
CA LEU A 482 -1.00 0.34 -26.09
C LEU A 482 0.20 -0.58 -26.38
N VAL A 483 0.11 -1.36 -27.44
CA VAL A 483 1.19 -2.25 -27.89
C VAL A 483 1.82 -1.69 -29.15
N ILE A 484 3.13 -1.46 -29.12
CA ILE A 484 3.91 -0.95 -30.25
C ILE A 484 4.90 -2.02 -30.68
N GLU A 485 4.63 -2.69 -31.79
CA GLU A 485 5.48 -3.74 -32.36
C GLU A 485 6.29 -3.19 -33.51
N ARG A 486 7.62 -3.21 -33.39
CA ARG A 486 8.55 -2.78 -34.43
C ARG A 486 9.98 -3.22 -34.15
N GLU A 487 10.86 -3.09 -35.15
CA GLU A 487 12.30 -3.06 -34.92
C GLU A 487 12.67 -1.72 -34.25
N TRP A 488 13.19 -1.81 -33.03
CA TRP A 488 13.67 -0.66 -32.27
C TRP A 488 15.15 -0.43 -32.49
N GLN A 489 15.53 0.83 -32.67
CA GLN A 489 16.91 1.26 -32.82
C GLN A 489 17.40 1.93 -31.53
N PRO A 490 18.72 1.83 -31.21
CA PRO A 490 19.29 2.64 -30.14
C PRO A 490 18.96 4.13 -30.32
N GLY A 491 18.43 4.77 -29.26
CA GLY A 491 18.03 6.17 -29.25
C GLY A 491 16.62 6.46 -29.77
N ASP A 492 15.80 5.44 -30.06
CA ASP A 492 14.39 5.66 -30.39
C ASP A 492 13.64 6.28 -29.22
N MET A 493 12.62 7.12 -29.51
CA MET A 493 11.81 7.80 -28.54
C MET A 493 10.33 7.65 -28.83
N VAL A 494 9.54 7.47 -27.77
CA VAL A 494 8.08 7.56 -27.83
C VAL A 494 7.63 8.75 -27.01
N LYS A 495 6.92 9.69 -27.63
CA LYS A 495 6.23 10.76 -26.94
C LYS A 495 4.80 10.28 -26.66
N LEU A 496 4.49 10.04 -25.40
CA LEU A 496 3.15 9.67 -24.92
C LEU A 496 2.48 10.89 -24.31
N SER A 497 1.27 11.22 -24.78
CA SER A 497 0.45 12.27 -24.24
C SER A 497 -0.80 11.66 -23.62
N LEU A 498 -0.96 11.86 -22.31
CA LEU A 498 -2.09 11.43 -21.50
C LEU A 498 -2.90 12.67 -21.09
N PRO A 499 -4.04 12.96 -21.74
CA PRO A 499 -4.85 14.11 -21.40
C PRO A 499 -5.40 14.03 -19.97
N PHE A 500 -5.26 15.12 -19.19
CA PHE A 500 -5.81 15.25 -17.85
C PHE A 500 -6.98 16.23 -17.87
N SER A 501 -8.18 15.72 -17.68
CA SER A 501 -9.37 16.53 -17.47
C SER A 501 -9.71 16.61 -15.98
N VAL A 502 -10.33 17.73 -15.57
CA VAL A 502 -10.92 17.84 -14.23
C VAL A 502 -12.26 17.11 -14.23
N THR A 503 -12.39 16.13 -13.38
CA THR A 503 -13.60 15.35 -13.12
C THR A 503 -13.98 15.45 -11.64
N CYS A 504 -15.11 14.90 -11.24
CA CYS A 504 -15.46 14.81 -9.83
C CYS A 504 -16.11 13.47 -9.48
N GLN A 505 -15.97 13.10 -8.22
CA GLN A 505 -16.79 12.11 -7.55
C GLN A 505 -17.78 12.85 -6.65
N ALA A 506 -19.07 12.70 -6.90
CA ALA A 506 -20.10 13.43 -6.17
C ALA A 506 -21.17 12.50 -5.59
N ASN A 507 -21.73 12.88 -4.45
CA ASN A 507 -23.01 12.41 -3.93
C ASN A 507 -24.00 13.59 -3.91
N ASP A 508 -25.17 13.44 -3.29
CA ASP A 508 -26.22 14.46 -3.30
C ASP A 508 -25.80 15.81 -2.67
N THR A 509 -24.75 15.85 -1.87
CA THR A 509 -24.37 17.03 -1.06
C THR A 509 -22.91 17.40 -1.11
N GLN A 510 -22.04 16.50 -1.53
CA GLN A 510 -20.59 16.67 -1.49
C GLN A 510 -19.93 16.15 -2.76
N LEU A 511 -18.84 16.77 -3.14
CA LEU A 511 -17.97 16.32 -4.23
C LEU A 511 -16.51 16.34 -3.83
N ALA A 512 -15.70 15.55 -4.54
CA ALA A 512 -14.25 15.63 -4.56
C ALA A 512 -13.78 15.81 -6.00
N LEU A 513 -12.85 16.73 -6.22
CA LEU A 513 -12.28 16.98 -7.55
C LEU A 513 -11.13 16.02 -7.81
N VAL A 514 -11.04 15.58 -9.06
CA VAL A 514 -10.00 14.69 -9.56
C VAL A 514 -9.44 15.27 -10.86
N ARG A 515 -8.11 15.27 -11.01
CA ARG A 515 -7.46 15.67 -12.28
C ARG A 515 -6.36 14.64 -12.61
N GLY A 516 -6.54 13.94 -13.72
CA GLY A 516 -5.67 12.80 -14.04
C GLY A 516 -5.67 11.79 -12.89
N PRO A 517 -4.50 11.38 -12.36
CA PRO A 517 -4.41 10.43 -11.24
C PRO A 517 -4.65 11.07 -9.86
N LEU A 518 -4.72 12.40 -9.77
CA LEU A 518 -4.68 13.12 -8.50
C LEU A 518 -6.08 13.50 -8.00
N VAL A 519 -6.36 13.16 -6.76
CA VAL A 519 -7.50 13.65 -5.98
C VAL A 519 -7.09 14.94 -5.27
N TYR A 520 -7.98 15.93 -5.26
CA TYR A 520 -7.71 17.24 -4.70
C TYR A 520 -8.40 17.44 -3.36
N ALA A 521 -7.74 18.18 -2.49
CA ALA A 521 -8.24 18.55 -1.17
C ALA A 521 -8.09 20.04 -0.91
N TYR A 522 -9.03 20.59 -0.15
CA TYR A 522 -8.86 21.86 0.54
C TYR A 522 -7.88 21.68 1.69
N PHE A 523 -6.88 22.55 1.82
CA PHE A 523 -6.00 22.62 2.97
C PHE A 523 -6.11 24.02 3.59
N GLN A 524 -6.35 24.07 4.89
CA GLN A 524 -6.55 25.35 5.60
C GLN A 524 -5.33 26.25 5.46
N ASP A 525 -4.13 25.74 5.73
CA ASP A 525 -2.91 26.52 5.76
C ASP A 525 -2.37 26.88 4.36
N ALA A 526 -2.91 26.29 3.30
CA ALA A 526 -2.59 26.63 1.92
C ALA A 526 -3.48 27.75 1.34
N GLN A 527 -4.46 28.24 2.09
CA GLN A 527 -5.35 29.30 1.60
C GLN A 527 -4.66 30.67 1.69
N PRO A 528 -4.83 31.55 0.67
CA PRO A 528 -4.36 32.93 0.73
C PRO A 528 -4.98 33.73 1.90
N ASP A 529 -6.19 33.37 2.26
CA ASP A 529 -6.96 33.90 3.38
C ASP A 529 -7.55 32.73 4.18
N PRO A 530 -6.79 32.22 5.18
CA PRO A 530 -7.17 31.02 5.93
C PRO A 530 -8.51 31.20 6.64
N VAL A 531 -9.34 30.16 6.53
CA VAL A 531 -10.60 30.12 7.28
C VAL A 531 -10.32 29.52 8.64
N VAL A 532 -10.68 30.26 9.68
CA VAL A 532 -10.64 29.72 11.04
C VAL A 532 -11.91 28.89 11.27
N PHE A 533 -11.78 27.59 11.29
CA PHE A 533 -12.88 26.70 11.66
C PHE A 533 -13.07 26.69 13.16
N HIS A 534 -14.23 27.03 13.61
CA HIS A 534 -14.59 27.02 15.01
C HIS A 534 -15.32 25.73 15.38
N TYR A 535 -14.58 24.67 15.75
CA TYR A 535 -15.16 23.37 16.12
C TYR A 535 -16.22 23.44 17.20
N HIS A 536 -16.02 24.28 18.19
CA HIS A 536 -17.01 24.55 19.24
C HIS A 536 -18.29 25.19 18.69
N ARG A 537 -18.26 25.69 17.45
CA ARG A 537 -19.43 26.21 16.70
C ARG A 537 -19.87 25.27 15.59
N GLY A 538 -19.29 24.07 15.51
CA GLY A 538 -19.61 23.07 14.51
C GLY A 538 -19.20 23.48 13.09
N GLN A 539 -18.10 24.22 12.92
CA GLN A 539 -17.55 24.59 11.61
C GLN A 539 -16.40 23.64 11.28
N TYR A 540 -16.39 23.13 10.05
CA TYR A 540 -15.47 22.12 9.58
C TYR A 540 -15.04 22.37 8.14
N PRO A 541 -13.92 21.83 7.64
CA PRO A 541 -13.51 21.95 6.25
C PRO A 541 -14.59 21.55 5.23
N GLU A 542 -15.40 20.57 5.56
CA GLU A 542 -16.55 20.15 4.75
C GLU A 542 -17.68 21.20 4.64
N ASP A 543 -17.64 22.28 5.40
CA ASP A 543 -18.59 23.40 5.27
C ASP A 543 -18.19 24.39 4.15
N VAL A 544 -17.01 24.22 3.53
CA VAL A 544 -16.66 24.87 2.26
C VAL A 544 -17.62 24.38 1.18
N ASN A 545 -18.27 25.32 0.49
CA ASN A 545 -19.27 25.06 -0.53
C ASN A 545 -18.76 25.58 -1.87
N LEU A 546 -18.39 24.68 -2.78
CA LEU A 546 -17.87 25.00 -4.09
C LEU A 546 -19.01 25.33 -5.05
N HIS A 547 -18.84 26.37 -5.87
CA HIS A 547 -19.77 26.73 -6.91
C HIS A 547 -19.41 26.02 -8.21
N LEU A 548 -19.81 24.75 -8.31
CA LEU A 548 -19.51 23.86 -9.42
C LEU A 548 -20.72 23.02 -9.80
N ASP A 549 -20.90 22.84 -11.10
CA ASP A 549 -21.80 21.83 -11.65
C ASP A 549 -21.06 20.48 -11.71
N PRO A 550 -21.48 19.45 -10.94
CA PRO A 550 -20.86 18.12 -11.01
C PRO A 550 -20.93 17.47 -12.39
N ALA A 551 -21.86 17.88 -13.26
CA ALA A 551 -21.92 17.38 -14.63
C ALA A 551 -20.85 18.00 -15.54
N GLN A 552 -20.30 19.17 -15.17
CA GLN A 552 -19.25 19.88 -15.89
C GLN A 552 -18.20 20.47 -14.95
N PRO A 553 -17.54 19.65 -14.14
CA PRO A 553 -16.71 20.12 -13.02
C PRO A 553 -15.50 20.96 -13.46
N GLY A 554 -15.03 20.79 -14.69
CA GLY A 554 -13.95 21.62 -15.25
C GLY A 554 -14.37 23.06 -15.56
N GLN A 555 -15.67 23.35 -15.66
CA GLN A 555 -16.14 24.72 -15.82
C GLN A 555 -16.09 25.45 -14.47
N GLY A 556 -15.34 26.55 -14.40
CA GLY A 556 -15.15 27.32 -13.17
C GLY A 556 -13.93 26.91 -12.33
N VAL A 557 -13.18 25.92 -12.79
CA VAL A 557 -11.88 25.56 -12.22
C VAL A 557 -10.76 26.21 -13.03
N ARG A 558 -9.77 26.82 -12.35
CA ARG A 558 -8.55 27.34 -12.97
C ARG A 558 -7.35 26.60 -12.41
N GLU A 559 -6.49 26.13 -13.31
CA GLU A 559 -5.20 25.55 -12.92
C GLU A 559 -4.19 26.68 -12.67
N GLU A 560 -3.44 26.57 -11.56
CA GLU A 560 -2.39 27.49 -11.20
C GLU A 560 -1.14 26.71 -10.79
N ALA A 561 0.05 27.30 -10.92
CA ALA A 561 1.26 26.70 -10.41
C ALA A 561 1.15 26.55 -8.87
N ALA A 562 1.46 25.37 -8.36
CA ALA A 562 1.69 25.17 -6.92
C ALA A 562 3.11 25.66 -6.55
N ALA A 563 3.39 25.75 -5.24
CA ALA A 563 4.76 25.96 -4.75
C ALA A 563 5.66 24.81 -5.23
N GLU A 564 6.92 25.09 -5.48
CA GLU A 564 7.86 24.16 -6.11
C GLU A 564 8.02 22.83 -5.34
N GLU A 565 7.91 22.92 -4.01
CA GLU A 565 8.00 21.76 -3.09
C GLU A 565 6.72 20.91 -3.03
N LEU A 566 5.61 21.39 -3.60
CA LEU A 566 4.31 20.71 -3.56
C LEU A 566 4.04 19.98 -4.87
N LEU A 567 3.36 18.86 -4.76
CA LEU A 567 2.76 18.21 -5.92
C LEU A 567 1.64 19.10 -6.47
N GLY A 568 1.62 19.38 -7.74
CA GLY A 568 0.65 20.28 -8.34
C GLY A 568 0.38 19.97 -9.79
N PRO A 569 -0.48 20.75 -10.49
CA PRO A 569 -0.92 22.11 -10.22
C PRO A 569 -1.93 22.25 -9.07
N ALA A 570 -2.11 23.47 -8.58
CA ALA A 570 -3.23 23.84 -7.72
C ALA A 570 -4.49 24.08 -8.58
N LEU A 571 -5.66 23.83 -8.00
CA LEU A 571 -6.96 24.15 -8.60
C LEU A 571 -7.60 25.30 -7.82
N ARG A 572 -7.89 26.42 -8.51
CA ARG A 572 -8.65 27.53 -7.94
C ARG A 572 -10.10 27.42 -8.32
N VAL A 573 -10.98 27.48 -7.33
CA VAL A 573 -12.42 27.30 -7.47
C VAL A 573 -13.18 28.36 -6.69
N ARG A 574 -14.19 28.97 -7.29
CA ARG A 574 -15.10 29.87 -6.61
C ARG A 574 -16.01 29.10 -5.65
N GLY A 575 -16.30 29.68 -4.50
CA GLY A 575 -17.18 29.06 -3.52
C GLY A 575 -17.52 29.99 -2.37
N SER A 576 -18.20 29.44 -1.37
CA SER A 576 -18.61 30.17 -0.18
C SER A 576 -18.37 29.33 1.07
N ILE A 577 -18.26 30.00 2.21
CA ILE A 577 -18.29 29.33 3.51
C ILE A 577 -19.60 29.69 4.20
N GLN A 578 -20.31 28.67 4.62
CA GLN A 578 -21.47 28.83 5.44
C GLN A 578 -21.06 28.81 6.92
N THR A 579 -21.02 29.99 7.55
CA THR A 579 -20.91 30.08 9.00
C THR A 579 -22.21 29.59 9.62
N ARG A 580 -22.20 28.50 10.37
CA ARG A 580 -23.37 28.03 11.10
C ARG A 580 -23.73 29.06 12.17
N ALA A 581 -25.01 29.43 12.26
CA ALA A 581 -25.51 30.24 13.36
C ALA A 581 -25.25 29.49 14.70
N PRO A 582 -24.91 30.20 15.78
CA PRO A 582 -24.76 29.56 17.09
C PRO A 582 -26.07 28.84 17.46
N ILE A 583 -25.94 27.62 17.97
CA ILE A 583 -27.07 26.74 18.36
C ILE A 583 -27.95 27.39 19.44
N PHE A 584 -27.44 28.40 20.12
CA PHE A 584 -28.17 29.15 21.14
C PHE A 584 -28.61 30.51 20.58
N ALA A 585 -29.89 30.63 20.20
CA ALA A 585 -30.49 31.91 19.96
C ALA A 585 -30.45 32.71 21.28
N THR A 586 -29.92 33.94 21.21
CA THR A 586 -30.09 34.89 22.34
C THR A 586 -31.58 35.23 22.45
N ALA A 587 -32.02 35.56 23.65
CA ALA A 587 -33.44 35.80 23.98
C ALA A 587 -34.13 36.94 23.18
N GLU A 588 -33.46 37.56 22.25
CA GLU A 588 -33.94 38.69 21.42
C GLU A 588 -34.35 38.33 19.98
N GLY A 589 -34.47 37.06 19.64
CA GLY A 589 -35.36 36.57 18.58
C GLY A 589 -35.01 36.90 17.12
N ASN A 590 -33.91 37.55 16.77
CA ASN A 590 -33.46 37.81 15.39
C ASN A 590 -32.11 37.16 15.09
N ALA A 591 -32.15 35.84 14.87
CA ALA A 591 -30.97 35.18 14.25
C ALA A 591 -30.88 35.62 12.79
N GLN A 592 -30.09 36.64 12.50
CA GLN A 592 -29.60 36.85 11.14
C GLN A 592 -28.75 35.63 10.81
N LEU A 593 -29.12 34.88 9.76
CA LEU A 593 -28.24 33.86 9.19
C LEU A 593 -26.94 34.58 8.81
N PRO A 594 -25.79 34.07 9.25
CA PRO A 594 -24.52 34.68 8.90
C PRO A 594 -24.40 34.80 7.38
N ALA A 595 -23.86 35.92 6.92
CA ALA A 595 -23.66 36.16 5.49
C ALA A 595 -22.73 35.06 4.94
N GLN A 596 -23.09 34.49 3.78
CA GLN A 596 -22.19 33.66 3.02
C GLN A 596 -21.07 34.54 2.50
N GLU A 597 -19.83 34.23 2.87
CA GLU A 597 -18.67 34.90 2.34
C GLU A 597 -18.22 34.19 1.07
N GLU A 598 -18.31 34.90 -0.06
CA GLU A 598 -17.93 34.44 -1.38
C GLU A 598 -16.44 34.67 -1.61
N LYS A 599 -15.67 33.60 -1.85
CA LYS A 599 -14.25 33.70 -2.17
C LYS A 599 -13.75 32.58 -3.07
N ASP A 600 -12.51 32.72 -3.53
CA ASP A 600 -11.82 31.65 -4.26
C ASP A 600 -11.08 30.76 -3.26
N PHE A 601 -11.20 29.47 -3.46
CA PHE A 601 -10.50 28.42 -2.71
C PHE A 601 -9.39 27.82 -3.56
N VAL A 602 -8.27 27.52 -2.94
CA VAL A 602 -7.15 26.79 -3.54
C VAL A 602 -7.19 25.34 -3.06
N LEU A 603 -7.31 24.41 -4.00
CA LEU A 603 -7.25 23.00 -3.76
C LEU A 603 -5.91 22.46 -4.26
N LEU A 604 -5.29 21.60 -3.47
CA LEU A 604 -4.03 20.93 -3.79
C LEU A 604 -4.24 19.42 -3.86
N PRO A 605 -3.41 18.67 -4.59
CA PRO A 605 -3.42 17.21 -4.52
C PRO A 605 -3.37 16.70 -3.09
N PHE A 606 -4.22 15.74 -2.77
CA PHE A 606 -4.34 15.16 -1.42
C PHE A 606 -3.02 14.56 -0.91
N ALA A 607 -2.18 14.05 -1.80
CA ALA A 607 -0.84 13.55 -1.48
C ALA A 607 0.10 14.61 -0.85
N ASN A 608 -0.26 15.90 -0.89
CA ASN A 608 0.46 16.96 -0.17
C ASN A 608 0.15 16.99 1.33
N GLN A 609 -0.75 16.16 1.83
CA GLN A 609 -1.18 16.15 3.23
C GLN A 609 0.01 16.08 4.21
N GLY A 610 1.03 15.30 3.91
CA GLY A 610 2.23 15.23 4.75
C GLY A 610 3.12 16.48 4.71
N ALA A 611 2.92 17.38 3.75
CA ALA A 611 3.70 18.61 3.55
C ALA A 611 2.96 19.88 4.00
N VAL A 612 1.62 19.87 3.95
CA VAL A 612 0.78 21.01 4.32
C VAL A 612 0.13 20.72 5.66
N GLN A 613 0.38 21.59 6.63
CA GLN A 613 -0.19 21.46 7.97
C GLN A 613 -1.65 21.93 8.00
N GLY A 614 -2.29 21.73 9.15
CA GLY A 614 -3.65 22.18 9.39
C GLY A 614 -4.71 21.17 8.95
N GLU A 615 -5.95 21.61 8.98
CA GLU A 615 -7.07 20.80 8.58
C GLU A 615 -7.26 20.77 7.07
N TYR A 616 -7.78 19.66 6.59
CA TYR A 616 -8.05 19.45 5.19
C TYR A 616 -9.41 18.79 4.95
N GLY A 617 -9.91 18.95 3.73
CA GLY A 617 -11.12 18.28 3.26
C GLY A 617 -11.00 17.88 1.81
N VAL A 618 -11.17 16.59 1.54
CA VAL A 618 -11.27 16.03 0.19
C VAL A 618 -12.70 16.13 -0.32
N PHE A 619 -13.68 15.76 0.51
CA PHE A 619 -15.09 15.95 0.21
C PHE A 619 -15.59 17.30 0.70
N LEU A 620 -16.00 18.14 -0.23
CA LEU A 620 -16.51 19.48 0.00
C LEU A 620 -17.96 19.58 -0.47
N LYS A 621 -18.76 20.45 0.15
CA LYS A 621 -20.11 20.75 -0.34
C LYS A 621 -20.03 21.44 -1.69
N TYR A 622 -21.08 21.32 -2.47
CA TYR A 622 -21.22 22.03 -3.76
C TYR A 622 -22.60 22.61 -3.94
N ARG A 623 -22.70 23.62 -4.82
CA ARG A 623 -23.93 24.34 -5.14
C ARG A 623 -23.97 24.68 -6.61
#